data_6147d6438f83324ad2ff8af8770d74fe
#
_entry.id   6147d6438f83324ad2ff8af8770d74fe
#
_cell.length_a   1.000
_cell.length_b   1.000
_cell.length_c   1.000
_cell.angle_alpha   90.00
_cell.angle_beta   90.00
_cell.angle_gamma   90.00
#
_symmetry.space_group_name_H-M   'P 1'
#
loop_
_entity.id
_entity.type
_entity.pdbx_description
1 polymer ?
#
loop_
_entity_poly.entity_id
_entity_poly.type
_entity_poly.pdbx_seq_one_letter_code
_entity_poly.pdbx_strand_id
1 'polypeptide(L)'
;LQQAVGKVDDKTILIYIVMSTDGSGKQYTSSQAVRMTVNYAQVPVYRMVEAGIGDGLLGGNVVSMYKSGEIAAQIAMDIMNGTDSSEINVVRESPNIYCIDEKVMKEFHLSASQFPEDTVFVNHEEGFFTRNREAIIPCMILVGALIVIVIWVCFDNYRRRKLMEELETARSIMESASQHDFLTGLPNRSKFMKDLG
;
A
#
# COMPACT_ATOMS: atom_id res chain seq x y z
N LEU A 1 -17.40 30.82 15.71
CA LEU A 1 -16.24 30.01 15.39
C LEU A 1 -16.30 29.51 13.93
N GLN A 2 -17.30 28.69 13.55
CA GLN A 2 -17.47 28.09 12.24
C GLN A 2 -17.34 29.07 11.07
N GLN A 3 -18.06 30.19 11.14
CA GLN A 3 -17.98 31.26 10.12
C GLN A 3 -16.61 31.93 10.04
N ALA A 4 -15.90 32.05 11.16
CA ALA A 4 -14.57 32.63 11.20
C ALA A 4 -13.53 31.66 10.60
N VAL A 5 -13.61 30.40 10.97
CA VAL A 5 -12.71 29.33 10.45
C VAL A 5 -12.93 29.13 8.95
N GLY A 6 -14.17 29.09 8.46
CA GLY A 6 -14.47 28.93 7.04
C GLY A 6 -14.11 30.13 6.14
N LYS A 7 -13.68 31.26 6.72
CA LYS A 7 -13.19 32.43 5.97
C LYS A 7 -11.66 32.53 5.91
N VAL A 8 -10.95 31.60 6.57
CA VAL A 8 -9.49 31.57 6.59
C VAL A 8 -9.01 31.13 5.20
N ASP A 9 -8.12 31.92 4.61
CA ASP A 9 -7.51 31.69 3.29
C ASP A 9 -6.12 31.05 3.38
N ASP A 10 -5.55 30.73 2.23
CA ASP A 10 -4.22 30.12 2.07
C ASP A 10 -3.05 30.98 2.52
N LYS A 11 -3.29 32.25 2.85
CA LYS A 11 -2.29 33.19 3.39
C LYS A 11 -2.25 33.20 4.91
N THR A 12 -3.10 32.40 5.55
CA THR A 12 -3.30 32.40 7.00
C THR A 12 -2.91 31.05 7.57
N ILE A 13 -2.16 31.04 8.67
CA ILE A 13 -1.85 29.84 9.45
C ILE A 13 -2.91 29.71 10.55
N LEU A 14 -3.65 28.60 10.55
CA LEU A 14 -4.67 28.29 11.53
C LEU A 14 -4.10 27.34 12.59
N ILE A 15 -3.97 27.83 13.82
CA ILE A 15 -3.47 27.06 14.96
C ILE A 15 -4.64 26.81 15.92
N TYR A 16 -4.94 25.54 16.19
CA TYR A 16 -5.88 25.13 17.23
C TYR A 16 -5.15 25.00 18.56
N ILE A 17 -5.55 25.76 19.56
CA ILE A 17 -5.00 25.71 20.92
C ILE A 17 -5.88 24.82 21.79
N VAL A 18 -7.03 25.35 22.20
CA VAL A 18 -8.02 24.65 23.04
C VAL A 18 -9.39 25.31 22.92
N MET A 19 -10.44 24.53 22.94
CA MET A 19 -11.80 25.00 23.14
C MET A 19 -12.57 23.97 23.97
N SER A 20 -13.13 24.40 25.08
CA SER A 20 -13.96 23.56 25.96
C SER A 20 -15.40 24.06 26.10
N THR A 21 -15.63 25.36 25.90
CA THR A 21 -16.93 25.99 26.08
C THR A 21 -17.11 27.06 25.01
N ASP A 22 -18.31 27.19 24.46
CA ASP A 22 -18.64 28.28 23.52
C ASP A 22 -19.27 29.49 24.23
N GLY A 23 -19.55 30.54 23.44
CA GLY A 23 -20.16 31.79 23.99
C GLY A 23 -21.58 31.61 24.53
N SER A 24 -22.24 30.48 24.29
CA SER A 24 -23.55 30.14 24.87
C SER A 24 -23.45 29.34 26.18
N GLY A 25 -22.22 28.99 26.61
CA GLY A 25 -21.97 28.17 27.79
C GLY A 25 -22.04 26.67 27.52
N LYS A 26 -22.18 26.22 26.27
CA LYS A 26 -22.20 24.83 25.91
C LYS A 26 -20.79 24.26 25.98
N GLN A 27 -20.65 23.14 26.69
CA GLN A 27 -19.38 22.42 26.84
C GLN A 27 -19.16 21.40 25.71
N TYR A 28 -17.90 21.23 25.31
CA TYR A 28 -17.44 20.30 24.28
C TYR A 28 -16.28 19.45 24.81
N THR A 29 -16.26 18.19 24.42
CA THR A 29 -15.06 17.38 24.58
C THR A 29 -13.97 17.84 23.62
N SER A 30 -12.70 17.49 23.88
CA SER A 30 -11.58 17.86 23.00
C SER A 30 -11.84 17.41 21.54
N SER A 31 -12.25 16.16 21.34
CA SER A 31 -12.51 15.64 19.98
C SER A 31 -13.71 16.32 19.30
N GLN A 32 -14.76 16.70 20.03
CA GLN A 32 -15.89 17.48 19.48
C GLN A 32 -15.44 18.86 19.02
N ALA A 33 -14.63 19.54 19.84
CA ALA A 33 -14.12 20.87 19.53
C ALA A 33 -13.17 20.86 18.34
N VAL A 34 -12.26 19.87 18.25
CA VAL A 34 -11.38 19.65 17.10
C VAL A 34 -12.21 19.44 15.83
N ARG A 35 -13.14 18.48 15.82
CA ARG A 35 -13.98 18.18 14.64
C ARG A 35 -14.81 19.39 14.20
N MET A 36 -15.31 20.18 15.15
CA MET A 36 -16.04 21.40 14.83
C MET A 36 -15.15 22.46 14.18
N THR A 37 -13.84 22.46 14.44
CA THR A 37 -12.89 23.35 13.80
C THR A 37 -12.49 22.83 12.42
N VAL A 38 -12.04 21.58 12.32
CA VAL A 38 -11.52 21.02 11.08
C VAL A 38 -12.58 20.86 9.99
N ASN A 39 -13.83 20.55 10.34
CA ASN A 39 -14.93 20.41 9.38
C ASN A 39 -15.26 21.71 8.60
N TYR A 40 -14.82 22.86 9.08
CA TYR A 40 -15.04 24.16 8.43
C TYR A 40 -13.75 24.81 7.93
N ALA A 41 -12.60 24.25 8.27
CA ALA A 41 -11.31 24.76 7.84
C ALA A 41 -11.08 24.48 6.35
N GLN A 42 -10.63 25.51 5.61
CA GLN A 42 -10.22 25.42 4.21
C GLN A 42 -8.69 25.31 4.08
N VAL A 43 -7.99 25.37 5.20
CA VAL A 43 -6.52 25.28 5.30
C VAL A 43 -6.13 24.26 6.37
N PRO A 44 -4.92 23.72 6.33
CA PRO A 44 -4.44 22.81 7.37
C PRO A 44 -4.53 23.45 8.75
N VAL A 45 -5.01 22.70 9.73
CA VAL A 45 -5.08 23.16 11.13
C VAL A 45 -3.93 22.56 11.91
N TYR A 46 -3.05 23.44 12.39
CA TYR A 46 -1.87 23.07 13.17
C TYR A 46 -2.18 22.97 14.67
N ARG A 47 -1.33 22.27 15.39
CA ARG A 47 -1.41 22.16 16.86
C ARG A 47 -0.02 22.12 17.48
N MET A 48 0.10 22.54 18.75
CA MET A 48 1.36 22.55 19.52
C MET A 48 1.45 21.44 20.59
N VAL A 49 0.44 20.57 20.69
CA VAL A 49 0.42 19.40 21.59
C VAL A 49 0.01 18.16 20.82
N GLU A 50 0.54 16.99 21.22
CA GLU A 50 0.32 15.71 20.54
C GLU A 50 -1.16 15.26 20.56
N ALA A 51 -1.88 15.58 21.64
CA ALA A 51 -3.27 15.15 21.82
C ALA A 51 -4.20 15.69 20.73
N GLY A 52 -4.98 14.83 20.05
CA GLY A 52 -5.93 15.14 19.00
C GLY A 52 -5.35 15.19 17.58
N ILE A 53 -4.06 14.96 17.41
CA ILE A 53 -3.49 14.62 16.10
C ILE A 53 -4.03 13.23 15.76
N GLY A 54 -4.57 13.08 14.55
CA GLY A 54 -5.32 11.87 14.16
C GLY A 54 -6.83 12.08 14.13
N ASP A 55 -7.35 13.18 14.71
CA ASP A 55 -8.77 13.57 14.66
C ASP A 55 -9.06 14.63 13.57
N GLY A 56 -8.13 14.86 12.63
CA GLY A 56 -8.25 15.79 11.52
C GLY A 56 -7.38 17.06 11.63
N LEU A 57 -6.57 17.19 12.68
CA LEU A 57 -5.52 18.21 12.76
C LEU A 57 -4.28 17.73 12.01
N LEU A 58 -3.62 18.62 11.27
CA LEU A 58 -2.37 18.29 10.59
C LEU A 58 -1.25 17.93 11.58
N GLY A 59 -1.19 18.63 12.70
CA GLY A 59 -0.11 18.46 13.68
C GLY A 59 0.88 19.61 13.64
N GLY A 60 2.16 19.31 13.81
CA GLY A 60 3.26 20.26 13.83
C GLY A 60 4.41 19.83 14.71
N ASN A 61 5.21 20.80 15.15
CA ASN A 61 6.20 20.57 16.21
C ASN A 61 5.48 20.63 17.57
N VAL A 62 5.24 19.47 18.16
CA VAL A 62 4.32 19.32 19.30
C VAL A 62 5.03 18.81 20.55
N VAL A 63 4.54 19.21 21.71
CA VAL A 63 5.01 18.67 22.98
C VAL A 63 4.57 17.20 23.05
N SER A 64 5.55 16.29 23.17
CA SER A 64 5.28 14.87 23.38
C SER A 64 5.15 14.57 24.86
N MET A 65 3.97 14.07 25.26
CA MET A 65 3.73 13.62 26.62
C MET A 65 4.56 12.37 26.96
N TYR A 66 4.83 11.52 25.96
CA TYR A 66 5.67 10.35 26.12
C TYR A 66 7.11 10.75 26.46
N LYS A 67 7.76 11.60 25.64
CA LYS A 67 9.11 12.11 25.90
C LYS A 67 9.20 12.87 27.23
N SER A 68 8.20 13.68 27.57
CA SER A 68 8.13 14.37 28.84
C SER A 68 8.11 13.38 30.03
N GLY A 69 7.33 12.30 29.90
CA GLY A 69 7.27 11.24 30.90
C GLY A 69 8.58 10.45 31.01
N GLU A 70 9.25 10.17 29.90
CA GLU A 70 10.56 9.51 29.84
C GLU A 70 11.63 10.32 30.57
N ILE A 71 11.71 11.63 30.29
CA ILE A 71 12.64 12.55 30.96
C ILE A 71 12.34 12.60 32.46
N ALA A 72 11.07 12.73 32.86
CA ALA A 72 10.69 12.76 34.25
C ALA A 72 11.02 11.45 34.98
N ALA A 73 10.83 10.30 34.34
CA ALA A 73 11.18 8.99 34.88
C ALA A 73 12.70 8.84 35.05
N GLN A 74 13.50 9.31 34.10
CA GLN A 74 14.95 9.29 34.21
C GLN A 74 15.44 10.12 35.42
N ILE A 75 14.91 11.34 35.56
CA ILE A 75 15.24 12.20 36.71
C ILE A 75 14.86 11.49 38.04
N ALA A 76 13.67 10.86 38.11
CA ALA A 76 13.25 10.13 39.27
C ALA A 76 14.19 8.95 39.60
N MET A 77 14.63 8.21 38.59
CA MET A 77 15.60 7.12 38.74
C MET A 77 16.96 7.62 39.27
N ASP A 78 17.46 8.74 38.77
CA ASP A 78 18.71 9.33 39.18
C ASP A 78 18.66 9.69 40.69
N ILE A 79 17.56 10.30 41.14
CA ILE A 79 17.33 10.61 42.55
C ILE A 79 17.26 9.32 43.41
N MET A 80 16.54 8.30 42.94
CA MET A 80 16.44 7.03 43.64
C MET A 80 17.78 6.28 43.77
N ASN A 81 18.67 6.49 42.81
CA ASN A 81 20.02 5.95 42.77
C ASN A 81 21.01 6.78 43.65
N GLY A 82 20.54 7.84 44.31
CA GLY A 82 21.31 8.62 45.27
C GLY A 82 21.91 9.92 44.72
N THR A 83 21.55 10.33 43.53
CA THR A 83 21.94 11.66 43.02
C THR A 83 21.19 12.73 43.81
N ASP A 84 21.93 13.72 44.34
CA ASP A 84 21.29 14.84 45.04
C ASP A 84 20.50 15.70 44.05
N SER A 85 19.30 16.10 44.43
CA SER A 85 18.43 16.91 43.59
C SER A 85 19.03 18.25 43.16
N SER A 86 19.98 18.78 43.98
CA SER A 86 20.73 20.01 43.67
C SER A 86 21.76 19.83 42.54
N GLU A 87 22.16 18.59 42.26
CA GLU A 87 23.11 18.23 41.18
C GLU A 87 22.43 17.97 39.84
N ILE A 88 21.11 17.79 39.86
CA ILE A 88 20.33 17.55 38.64
C ILE A 88 20.12 18.85 37.88
N ASN A 89 20.66 18.88 36.67
CA ASN A 89 20.51 20.04 35.81
C ASN A 89 19.05 20.20 35.31
N VAL A 90 18.61 21.45 35.19
CA VAL A 90 17.34 21.76 34.55
C VAL A 90 17.39 21.31 33.09
N VAL A 91 16.46 20.48 32.69
CA VAL A 91 16.31 20.08 31.30
C VAL A 91 15.88 21.27 30.47
N ARG A 92 16.75 21.71 29.57
CA ARG A 92 16.51 22.88 28.70
C ARG A 92 16.08 22.50 27.29
N GLU A 93 16.30 21.26 26.90
CA GLU A 93 15.86 20.73 25.61
C GLU A 93 14.35 20.48 25.66
N SER A 94 13.67 20.95 24.65
CA SER A 94 12.23 20.74 24.54
C SER A 94 11.94 19.28 24.18
N PRO A 95 11.00 18.60 24.88
CA PRO A 95 10.58 17.24 24.54
C PRO A 95 9.68 17.20 23.30
N ASN A 96 9.79 18.18 22.44
CA ASN A 96 8.98 18.26 21.25
C ASN A 96 9.39 17.23 20.21
N ILE A 97 8.41 16.80 19.45
CA ILE A 97 8.55 15.97 18.26
C ILE A 97 7.78 16.62 17.09
N TYR A 98 8.22 16.34 15.88
CA TYR A 98 7.36 16.59 14.73
C TYR A 98 6.37 15.42 14.63
N CYS A 99 5.06 15.72 14.73
CA CYS A 99 4.00 14.73 14.62
C CYS A 99 2.95 15.24 13.63
N ILE A 100 2.75 14.48 12.54
CA ILE A 100 1.93 14.89 11.39
C ILE A 100 0.91 13.79 11.08
N ASP A 101 -0.35 14.18 10.88
CA ASP A 101 -1.39 13.31 10.35
C ASP A 101 -1.20 13.16 8.83
N GLU A 102 -0.79 11.96 8.40
CA GLU A 102 -0.50 11.69 6.98
C GLU A 102 -1.75 11.79 6.10
N LYS A 103 -2.92 11.43 6.63
CA LYS A 103 -4.18 11.57 5.90
C LYS A 103 -4.50 13.03 5.61
N VAL A 104 -4.40 13.88 6.63
CA VAL A 104 -4.61 15.34 6.49
C VAL A 104 -3.52 15.96 5.61
N MET A 105 -2.27 15.51 5.76
CA MET A 105 -1.16 15.93 4.90
C MET A 105 -1.47 15.69 3.41
N LYS A 106 -1.98 14.52 3.07
CA LYS A 106 -2.37 14.16 1.70
C LYS A 106 -3.57 14.96 1.20
N GLU A 107 -4.55 15.21 2.07
CA GLU A 107 -5.75 16.00 1.75
C GLU A 107 -5.39 17.44 1.33
N PHE A 108 -4.40 18.04 1.99
CA PHE A 108 -3.90 19.37 1.65
C PHE A 108 -2.71 19.35 0.67
N HIS A 109 -2.44 18.22 -0.01
CA HIS A 109 -1.38 18.07 -1.01
C HIS A 109 0.03 18.41 -0.51
N LEU A 110 0.29 18.23 0.77
CA LEU A 110 1.62 18.37 1.35
C LEU A 110 2.45 17.10 1.15
N SER A 111 3.78 17.25 1.01
CA SER A 111 4.70 16.14 0.85
C SER A 111 5.44 15.84 2.14
N ALA A 112 5.69 14.56 2.42
CA ALA A 112 6.51 14.14 3.56
C ALA A 112 7.93 14.74 3.54
N SER A 113 8.47 15.03 2.35
CA SER A 113 9.78 15.67 2.18
C SER A 113 9.85 17.12 2.68
N GLN A 114 8.74 17.74 3.00
CA GLN A 114 8.67 19.10 3.57
C GLN A 114 8.87 19.10 5.08
N PHE A 115 8.87 17.93 5.71
CA PHE A 115 9.01 17.75 7.14
C PHE A 115 10.40 17.14 7.47
N PRO A 116 10.91 17.33 8.69
CA PRO A 116 12.17 16.71 9.13
C PRO A 116 12.13 15.17 9.06
N GLU A 117 13.30 14.53 8.90
CA GLU A 117 13.43 13.08 8.78
C GLU A 117 12.92 12.31 10.02
N ASP A 118 12.99 12.93 11.20
CA ASP A 118 12.53 12.37 12.48
C ASP A 118 11.04 12.59 12.75
N THR A 119 10.26 13.03 11.74
CA THR A 119 8.82 13.26 11.86
C THR A 119 8.06 11.95 12.09
N VAL A 120 7.26 11.92 13.13
CA VAL A 120 6.31 10.83 13.42
C VAL A 120 5.04 11.05 12.62
N PHE A 121 4.71 10.10 11.74
CA PHE A 121 3.46 10.14 10.97
C PHE A 121 2.41 9.27 11.64
N VAL A 122 1.23 9.86 11.90
CA VAL A 122 0.03 9.14 12.39
C VAL A 122 -0.97 8.99 11.25
N ASN A 123 -1.94 8.07 11.39
CA ASN A 123 -2.91 7.74 10.35
C ASN A 123 -2.26 7.34 9.02
N HIS A 124 -1.09 6.69 9.09
CA HIS A 124 -0.45 6.12 7.92
C HIS A 124 -1.37 5.08 7.29
N GLU A 125 -1.87 5.36 6.10
CA GLU A 125 -2.63 4.39 5.31
C GLU A 125 -1.67 3.46 4.60
N GLU A 126 -1.61 2.23 5.05
CA GLU A 126 -0.89 1.20 4.31
C GLU A 126 -1.45 1.10 2.88
N GLY A 127 -0.57 1.13 1.91
CA GLY A 127 -0.96 0.97 0.51
C GLY A 127 -1.75 -0.33 0.29
N PHE A 128 -2.68 -0.34 -0.67
CA PHE A 128 -3.52 -1.49 -0.99
C PHE A 128 -2.71 -2.80 -1.12
N PHE A 129 -1.54 -2.75 -1.75
CA PHE A 129 -0.66 -3.90 -1.95
C PHE A 129 -0.06 -4.40 -0.64
N THR A 130 0.36 -3.51 0.27
CA THR A 130 0.92 -3.88 1.58
C THR A 130 -0.14 -4.50 2.46
N ARG A 131 -1.32 -3.87 2.53
CA ARG A 131 -2.46 -4.35 3.32
C ARG A 131 -2.98 -5.71 2.87
N ASN A 132 -2.96 -5.96 1.55
CA ASN A 132 -3.53 -7.19 0.99
C ASN A 132 -2.45 -8.17 0.50
N ARG A 133 -1.18 -8.01 0.88
CA ARG A 133 -0.07 -8.84 0.38
C ARG A 133 -0.29 -10.34 0.61
N GLU A 134 -0.92 -10.71 1.72
CA GLU A 134 -1.21 -12.11 2.06
C GLU A 134 -2.21 -12.76 1.09
N ALA A 135 -3.07 -11.97 0.47
CA ALA A 135 -3.99 -12.44 -0.57
C ALA A 135 -3.38 -12.30 -1.98
N ILE A 136 -2.63 -11.23 -2.23
CA ILE A 136 -2.07 -10.93 -3.56
C ILE A 136 -0.99 -11.93 -3.94
N ILE A 137 -0.08 -12.28 -3.01
CA ILE A 137 1.03 -13.21 -3.28
C ILE A 137 0.53 -14.58 -3.76
N PRO A 138 -0.38 -15.29 -3.04
CA PRO A 138 -0.89 -16.57 -3.51
C PRO A 138 -1.70 -16.44 -4.81
N CYS A 139 -2.43 -15.37 -5.03
CA CYS A 139 -3.12 -15.11 -6.31
C CYS A 139 -2.12 -14.98 -7.47
N MET A 140 -1.02 -14.26 -7.29
CA MET A 140 0.02 -14.14 -8.31
C MET A 140 0.69 -15.48 -8.61
N ILE A 141 0.96 -16.31 -7.60
CA ILE A 141 1.51 -17.65 -7.76
C ILE A 141 0.54 -18.53 -8.56
N LEU A 142 -0.74 -18.49 -8.23
CA LEU A 142 -1.78 -19.26 -8.94
C LEU A 142 -1.88 -18.85 -10.41
N VAL A 143 -1.91 -17.55 -10.70
CA VAL A 143 -1.92 -17.03 -12.08
C VAL A 143 -0.65 -17.46 -12.83
N GLY A 144 0.51 -17.36 -12.20
CA GLY A 144 1.76 -17.83 -12.78
C GLY A 144 1.74 -19.32 -13.12
N ALA A 145 1.24 -20.17 -12.22
CA ALA A 145 1.07 -21.60 -12.45
C ALA A 145 0.11 -21.89 -13.61
N LEU A 146 -1.01 -21.19 -13.69
CA LEU A 146 -1.96 -21.32 -14.81
C LEU A 146 -1.31 -20.96 -16.15
N ILE A 147 -0.54 -19.89 -16.21
CA ILE A 147 0.20 -19.49 -17.42
C ILE A 147 1.17 -20.61 -17.85
N VAL A 148 1.92 -21.18 -16.92
CA VAL A 148 2.84 -22.29 -17.22
C VAL A 148 2.09 -23.50 -17.77
N ILE A 149 0.96 -23.85 -17.17
CA ILE A 149 0.11 -24.96 -17.65
C ILE A 149 -0.39 -24.68 -19.07
N VAL A 150 -0.88 -23.48 -19.36
CA VAL A 150 -1.35 -23.11 -20.70
C VAL A 150 -0.22 -23.21 -21.73
N ILE A 151 0.97 -22.69 -21.40
CA ILE A 151 2.14 -22.79 -22.29
C ILE A 151 2.49 -24.27 -22.55
N TRP A 152 2.49 -25.09 -21.49
CA TRP A 152 2.79 -26.52 -21.62
C TRP A 152 1.76 -27.24 -22.51
N VAL A 153 0.46 -26.99 -22.31
CA VAL A 153 -0.62 -27.59 -23.14
C VAL A 153 -0.52 -27.12 -24.60
N CYS A 154 -0.23 -25.86 -24.85
CA CYS A 154 -0.01 -25.34 -26.20
C CYS A 154 1.18 -26.03 -26.88
N PHE A 155 2.29 -26.21 -26.14
CA PHE A 155 3.48 -26.88 -26.65
C PHE A 155 3.22 -28.38 -26.94
N ASP A 156 2.52 -29.09 -26.03
CA ASP A 156 2.16 -30.49 -26.23
C ASP A 156 1.23 -30.66 -27.44
N ASN A 157 0.23 -29.83 -27.60
CA ASN A 157 -0.66 -29.81 -28.75
C ASN A 157 0.09 -29.53 -30.05
N TYR A 158 1.03 -28.59 -30.06
CA TYR A 158 1.87 -28.31 -31.23
C TYR A 158 2.72 -29.55 -31.61
N ARG A 159 3.35 -30.16 -30.63
CA ARG A 159 4.17 -31.39 -30.82
C ARG A 159 3.33 -32.56 -31.35
N ARG A 160 2.13 -32.76 -30.80
CA ARG A 160 1.20 -33.80 -31.27
C ARG A 160 0.77 -33.60 -32.73
N ARG A 161 0.44 -32.38 -33.11
CA ARG A 161 0.05 -32.02 -34.50
C ARG A 161 1.20 -32.37 -35.46
N LYS A 162 2.41 -31.96 -35.15
CA LYS A 162 3.58 -32.25 -35.97
C LYS A 162 3.81 -33.75 -36.12
N LEU A 163 3.68 -34.55 -35.05
CA LEU A 163 3.83 -35.98 -35.05
C LEU A 163 2.74 -36.66 -35.92
N MET A 164 1.50 -36.15 -35.86
CA MET A 164 0.42 -36.67 -36.69
C MET A 164 0.65 -36.42 -38.17
N GLU A 165 1.12 -35.22 -38.56
CA GLU A 165 1.50 -34.88 -39.95
C GLU A 165 2.61 -35.81 -40.46
N GLU A 166 3.63 -36.08 -39.64
CA GLU A 166 4.72 -37.02 -40.00
C GLU A 166 4.18 -38.46 -40.21
N LEU A 167 3.27 -38.92 -39.31
CA LEU A 167 2.63 -40.22 -39.42
C LEU A 167 1.76 -40.36 -40.66
N GLU A 168 0.94 -39.33 -40.99
CA GLU A 168 0.13 -39.31 -42.18
C GLU A 168 0.97 -39.35 -43.44
N THR A 169 2.09 -38.60 -43.48
CA THR A 169 3.02 -38.59 -44.60
C THR A 169 3.67 -39.96 -44.79
N ALA A 170 4.15 -40.56 -43.67
CA ALA A 170 4.74 -41.90 -43.71
C ALA A 170 3.74 -42.98 -44.16
N ARG A 171 2.47 -42.87 -43.71
CA ARG A 171 1.40 -43.79 -44.11
C ARG A 171 1.06 -43.64 -45.61
N SER A 172 0.98 -42.43 -46.10
CA SER A 172 0.70 -42.18 -47.55
C SER A 172 1.80 -42.74 -48.44
N ILE A 173 3.07 -42.63 -48.03
CA ILE A 173 4.23 -43.24 -48.74
C ILE A 173 4.13 -44.74 -48.74
N MET A 174 3.80 -45.36 -47.58
CA MET A 174 3.64 -46.81 -47.48
C MET A 174 2.47 -47.34 -48.29
N GLU A 175 1.31 -46.64 -48.27
CA GLU A 175 0.16 -46.98 -49.11
C GLU A 175 0.48 -46.89 -50.59
N SER A 176 1.18 -45.84 -51.00
CA SER A 176 1.63 -45.67 -52.42
C SER A 176 2.63 -46.81 -52.81
N ALA A 177 3.59 -47.10 -51.99
CA ALA A 177 4.55 -48.19 -52.25
C ALA A 177 3.90 -49.58 -52.28
N SER A 178 2.84 -49.80 -51.48
CA SER A 178 2.07 -51.08 -51.46
C SER A 178 1.15 -51.22 -52.65
N GLN A 179 0.77 -50.16 -53.36
CA GLN A 179 -0.20 -50.20 -54.46
C GLN A 179 0.42 -50.10 -55.86
N HIS A 180 1.70 -49.78 -55.97
CA HIS A 180 2.39 -49.67 -57.28
C HIS A 180 3.60 -50.62 -57.32
N ASP A 181 3.90 -51.07 -58.52
CA ASP A 181 5.11 -51.87 -58.80
C ASP A 181 6.34 -50.98 -58.80
N PHE A 182 7.38 -51.40 -58.07
CA PHE A 182 8.59 -50.60 -57.85
C PHE A 182 9.38 -50.33 -59.14
N LEU A 183 9.34 -51.23 -60.11
CA LEU A 183 10.12 -51.08 -61.34
C LEU A 183 9.39 -50.32 -62.42
N THR A 184 8.10 -50.46 -62.55
CA THR A 184 7.32 -49.92 -63.64
C THR A 184 6.47 -48.70 -63.27
N GLY A 185 6.27 -48.43 -61.94
CA GLY A 185 5.39 -47.40 -61.44
C GLY A 185 3.90 -47.62 -61.70
N LEU A 186 3.51 -48.74 -62.33
CA LEU A 186 2.13 -49.08 -62.63
C LEU A 186 1.39 -49.66 -61.39
N PRO A 187 0.05 -49.58 -61.33
CA PRO A 187 -0.71 -50.23 -60.29
C PRO A 187 -0.38 -51.73 -60.21
N ASN A 188 -0.08 -52.19 -59.00
CA ASN A 188 0.19 -53.61 -58.80
C ASN A 188 -1.09 -54.45 -58.84
N ARG A 189 -0.96 -55.77 -58.88
CA ARG A 189 -2.09 -56.70 -58.97
C ARG A 189 -3.14 -56.46 -57.86
N SER A 190 -2.71 -56.09 -56.65
CA SER A 190 -3.61 -55.84 -55.53
C SER A 190 -4.49 -54.64 -55.73
N LYS A 191 -3.96 -53.53 -56.26
CA LYS A 191 -4.72 -52.30 -56.62
C LYS A 191 -5.66 -52.55 -57.79
N PHE A 192 -5.16 -53.23 -58.83
CA PHE A 192 -5.98 -53.57 -59.99
C PHE A 192 -7.19 -54.43 -59.63
N MET A 193 -7.04 -55.41 -58.74
CA MET A 193 -8.15 -56.25 -58.24
C MET A 193 -9.14 -55.51 -57.35
N LYS A 194 -8.68 -54.47 -56.61
CA LYS A 194 -9.54 -53.64 -55.74
C LYS A 194 -10.37 -52.63 -56.55
N ASP A 195 -9.81 -52.16 -57.65
CA ASP A 195 -10.48 -51.17 -58.52
C ASP A 195 -11.49 -51.84 -59.50
N LEU A 196 -11.45 -53.18 -59.66
CA LEU A 196 -12.34 -53.99 -60.53
C LEU A 196 -13.52 -54.63 -59.78
N GLY A 197 -13.54 -54.63 -58.45
CA GLY A 197 -14.61 -55.18 -57.58
C GLY A 197 -15.41 -54.14 -56.88
#